data_5ac15a6c32bf0f496b8b609a9589e75a
#
_entry.id   5ac15a6c32bf0f496b8b609a9589e75a
#
_cell.length_a   1.000
_cell.length_b   1.000
_cell.length_c   1.000
_cell.angle_alpha   90.00
_cell.angle_beta   90.00
_cell.angle_gamma   90.00
#
_symmetry.space_group_name_H-M   'P 1'
#
loop_
_entity.id
_entity.type
_entity.pdbx_description
1 polymer ?
#
loop_
_entity_poly.entity_id
_entity_poly.type
_entity_poly.pdbx_seq_one_letter_code
_entity_poly.pdbx_strand_id
1 'polypeptide(L)'
;MEIRNFRDVAEQVMTKADQEGLIVRNIINKDSAGARKIILLSVELPPGTVHLLHRHPNAEQVMYVLEGSCLALSEGEPVRLNEGDAVFIAQGEWHGVRNNTDQSAVTLIIYAGAGTLEEAGYEEHPRQFDGA
;
A
#
# COMPACT_ATOMS: atom_id res chain seq x y z
N MET A 1 13.24 5.65 -21.84
CA MET A 1 11.92 5.17 -21.37
C MET A 1 12.09 3.77 -20.81
N GLU A 2 11.59 3.53 -19.59
CA GLU A 2 11.70 2.23 -18.90
C GLU A 2 10.34 1.56 -18.88
N ILE A 3 10.29 0.28 -19.21
CA ILE A 3 9.04 -0.47 -19.28
C ILE A 3 9.17 -1.68 -18.36
N ARG A 4 8.16 -1.89 -17.52
CA ARG A 4 8.08 -3.06 -16.62
C ARG A 4 6.70 -3.66 -16.74
N ASN A 5 6.63 -4.99 -16.77
CA ASN A 5 5.37 -5.70 -16.72
C ASN A 5 5.19 -6.26 -15.31
N PHE A 6 4.02 -6.03 -14.76
CA PHE A 6 3.64 -6.51 -13.43
C PHE A 6 3.95 -8.01 -13.24
N ARG A 7 3.66 -8.83 -14.27
CA ARG A 7 3.84 -10.29 -14.18
C ARG A 7 5.29 -10.72 -14.15
N ASP A 8 6.21 -9.86 -14.59
CA ASP A 8 7.64 -10.18 -14.61
C ASP A 8 8.35 -9.73 -13.34
N VAL A 9 7.64 -9.06 -12.44
CA VAL A 9 8.17 -8.57 -11.17
C VAL A 9 7.97 -9.63 -10.10
N ALA A 10 9.05 -9.97 -9.38
CA ALA A 10 9.00 -10.98 -8.32
C ALA A 10 8.10 -10.54 -7.16
N GLU A 11 7.35 -11.50 -6.62
CA GLU A 11 6.57 -11.30 -5.41
C GLU A 11 7.47 -11.29 -4.19
N GLN A 12 7.13 -10.42 -3.24
CA GLN A 12 7.74 -10.40 -1.91
C GLN A 12 6.62 -10.53 -0.88
N VAL A 13 6.67 -11.60 -0.09
CA VAL A 13 5.70 -11.78 0.99
C VAL A 13 6.24 -11.08 2.24
N MET A 14 5.46 -10.17 2.78
CA MET A 14 5.86 -9.41 3.95
C MET A 14 5.83 -10.28 5.19
N THR A 15 6.84 -10.12 6.04
CA THR A 15 7.00 -10.92 7.27
C THR A 15 6.95 -10.10 8.54
N LYS A 16 7.02 -8.77 8.44
CA LYS A 16 6.88 -7.90 9.61
C LYS A 16 5.47 -7.97 10.16
N ALA A 17 5.33 -7.93 11.48
CA ALA A 17 4.05 -8.11 12.16
C ALA A 17 2.98 -7.11 11.72
N ASP A 18 3.36 -5.88 11.36
CA ASP A 18 2.41 -4.82 10.97
C ASP A 18 1.88 -4.97 9.54
N GLN A 19 2.39 -5.93 8.77
CA GLN A 19 1.98 -6.16 7.38
C GLN A 19 2.16 -7.62 6.96
N GLU A 20 2.14 -8.53 7.91
CA GLU A 20 2.39 -9.95 7.66
C GLU A 20 1.43 -10.55 6.64
N GLY A 21 1.99 -11.26 5.68
CA GLY A 21 1.22 -11.95 4.65
C GLY A 21 0.84 -11.12 3.43
N LEU A 22 1.07 -9.82 3.43
CA LEU A 22 0.85 -9.00 2.24
C LEU A 22 1.85 -9.41 1.15
N ILE A 23 1.39 -9.43 -0.09
CA ILE A 23 2.22 -9.79 -1.25
C ILE A 23 2.48 -8.54 -2.07
N VAL A 24 3.76 -8.14 -2.15
CA VAL A 24 4.17 -6.89 -2.77
C VAL A 24 4.97 -7.16 -4.04
N ARG A 25 4.69 -6.39 -5.09
CA ARG A 25 5.49 -6.36 -6.31
C ARG A 25 5.93 -4.91 -6.54
N ASN A 26 7.25 -4.68 -6.50
CA ASN A 26 7.84 -3.36 -6.73
C ASN A 26 8.05 -3.17 -8.23
N ILE A 27 7.21 -2.36 -8.88
CA ILE A 27 7.17 -2.25 -10.33
C ILE A 27 8.11 -1.14 -10.81
N ILE A 28 7.87 0.09 -10.38
CA ILE A 28 8.69 1.26 -10.74
C ILE A 28 9.17 1.93 -9.47
N ASN A 29 10.47 2.07 -9.33
CA ASN A 29 11.11 2.81 -8.26
C ASN A 29 12.51 3.24 -8.71
N LYS A 30 13.29 3.78 -7.79
CA LYS A 30 14.65 4.21 -8.05
C LYS A 30 15.54 3.06 -8.53
N ASP A 31 15.43 1.91 -7.88
CA ASP A 31 16.28 0.76 -8.18
C ASP A 31 15.89 0.07 -9.48
N SER A 32 14.60 -0.04 -9.78
CA SER A 32 14.14 -0.74 -10.98
C SER A 32 14.23 0.11 -12.25
N ALA A 33 14.02 1.42 -12.16
CA ALA A 33 13.85 2.27 -13.33
C ALA A 33 14.53 3.64 -13.23
N GLY A 34 15.22 3.93 -12.13
CA GLY A 34 15.85 5.23 -11.91
C GLY A 34 14.87 6.34 -11.53
N ALA A 35 13.66 6.00 -11.12
CA ALA A 35 12.67 6.99 -10.71
C ALA A 35 13.12 7.68 -9.41
N ARG A 36 13.00 9.00 -9.37
CA ARG A 36 13.46 9.79 -8.22
C ARG A 36 12.34 10.35 -7.36
N LYS A 37 11.15 10.51 -7.94
CA LYS A 37 10.03 11.20 -7.28
C LYS A 37 8.72 10.43 -7.37
N ILE A 38 8.76 9.18 -7.81
CA ILE A 38 7.56 8.37 -7.97
C ILE A 38 7.88 6.90 -7.74
N ILE A 39 6.93 6.19 -7.14
CA ILE A 39 6.99 4.74 -6.93
C ILE A 39 5.66 4.17 -7.37
N LEU A 40 5.69 3.06 -8.10
CA LEU A 40 4.51 2.25 -8.40
C LEU A 40 4.77 0.84 -7.91
N LEU A 41 3.87 0.34 -7.07
CA LEU A 41 3.90 -1.05 -6.65
C LEU A 41 2.49 -1.61 -6.58
N SER A 42 2.37 -2.93 -6.55
CA SER A 42 1.10 -3.59 -6.25
C SER A 42 1.17 -4.27 -4.91
N VAL A 43 0.04 -4.31 -4.22
CA VAL A 43 -0.12 -5.08 -2.99
C VAL A 43 -1.35 -5.96 -3.14
N GLU A 44 -1.13 -7.26 -3.03
CA GLU A 44 -2.21 -8.22 -2.88
C GLU A 44 -2.44 -8.45 -1.40
N LEU A 45 -3.70 -8.39 -1.00
CA LEU A 45 -4.13 -8.64 0.37
C LEU A 45 -4.90 -9.96 0.40
N PRO A 46 -4.26 -11.08 0.78
CA PRO A 46 -4.99 -12.31 1.06
C PRO A 46 -6.04 -12.10 2.15
N PRO A 47 -7.08 -12.97 2.22
CA PRO A 47 -8.10 -12.85 3.27
C PRO A 47 -7.51 -12.74 4.66
N GLY A 48 -8.02 -11.81 5.47
CA GLY A 48 -7.61 -11.62 6.85
C GLY A 48 -6.31 -10.83 7.05
N THR A 49 -5.65 -10.42 5.98
CA THR A 49 -4.41 -9.63 6.12
C THR A 49 -4.71 -8.16 6.43
N VAL A 50 -3.75 -7.52 7.06
CA VAL A 50 -3.86 -6.11 7.43
C VAL A 50 -2.48 -5.44 7.31
N HIS A 51 -2.48 -4.21 6.83
CA HIS A 51 -1.36 -3.30 7.01
C HIS A 51 -1.81 -2.28 8.05
N LEU A 52 -1.24 -2.35 9.24
CA LEU A 52 -1.64 -1.53 10.38
C LEU A 52 -1.41 -0.05 10.11
N LEU A 53 -1.99 0.81 10.94
CA LEU A 53 -1.87 2.26 10.79
C LEU A 53 -0.40 2.69 10.80
N HIS A 54 -0.05 3.45 9.81
CA HIS A 54 1.29 3.99 9.59
C HIS A 54 1.20 5.27 8.75
N ARG A 55 2.33 5.95 8.57
CA ARG A 55 2.38 7.13 7.69
C ARG A 55 3.71 7.21 6.97
N HIS A 56 3.70 7.96 5.88
CA HIS A 56 4.88 8.27 5.08
C HIS A 56 5.14 9.78 5.16
N PRO A 57 6.12 10.23 5.97
CA PRO A 57 6.34 11.66 6.21
C PRO A 57 6.73 12.45 4.96
N ASN A 58 7.31 11.80 3.95
CA ASN A 58 7.92 12.48 2.81
C ASN A 58 7.25 12.16 1.47
N ALA A 59 6.04 11.61 1.47
CA ALA A 59 5.36 11.27 0.22
C ALA A 59 3.84 11.39 0.36
N GLU A 60 3.21 11.75 -0.75
CA GLU A 60 1.78 11.54 -0.95
C GLU A 60 1.56 10.14 -1.50
N GLN A 61 0.35 9.61 -1.38
CA GLN A 61 0.03 8.27 -1.83
C GLN A 61 -1.34 8.21 -2.47
N VAL A 62 -1.45 7.39 -3.52
CA VAL A 62 -2.73 6.97 -4.06
C VAL A 62 -2.79 5.45 -3.97
N MET A 63 -3.92 4.92 -3.53
CA MET A 63 -4.21 3.49 -3.58
C MET A 63 -5.43 3.28 -4.47
N TYR A 64 -5.32 2.38 -5.44
CA TYR A 64 -6.39 2.05 -6.38
C TYR A 64 -6.71 0.56 -6.28
N VAL A 65 -7.99 0.22 -6.09
CA VAL A 65 -8.43 -1.17 -5.97
C VAL A 65 -8.67 -1.75 -7.37
N LEU A 66 -7.82 -2.68 -7.78
CA LEU A 66 -7.96 -3.39 -9.06
C LEU A 66 -8.95 -4.53 -8.99
N GLU A 67 -8.89 -5.31 -7.93
CA GLU A 67 -9.73 -6.52 -7.76
C GLU A 67 -10.12 -6.66 -6.30
N GLY A 68 -11.33 -7.18 -6.07
CA GLY A 68 -11.79 -7.48 -4.74
C GLY A 68 -12.24 -6.26 -3.96
N SER A 69 -12.22 -6.37 -2.65
CA SER A 69 -12.72 -5.36 -1.73
C SER A 69 -11.88 -5.37 -0.46
N CYS A 70 -11.71 -4.21 0.14
CA CYS A 70 -10.96 -4.08 1.39
C CYS A 70 -11.47 -2.88 2.19
N LEU A 71 -10.93 -2.69 3.39
CA LEU A 71 -11.24 -1.55 4.24
C LEU A 71 -10.06 -0.58 4.25
N ALA A 72 -10.32 0.69 3.96
CA ALA A 72 -9.37 1.76 4.23
C ALA A 72 -9.43 2.09 5.73
N LEU A 73 -8.27 2.08 6.38
CA LEU A 73 -8.13 2.36 7.80
C LEU A 73 -7.55 3.76 7.99
N SER A 74 -8.03 4.44 9.02
CA SER A 74 -7.54 5.75 9.44
C SER A 74 -7.70 5.85 10.95
N GLU A 75 -7.52 7.04 11.51
CA GLU A 75 -7.83 7.27 12.92
C GLU A 75 -9.33 7.34 13.19
N GLY A 76 -10.15 7.35 12.13
CA GLY A 76 -11.61 7.30 12.23
C GLY A 76 -12.16 5.93 11.90
N GLU A 77 -13.43 5.90 11.47
CA GLU A 77 -14.10 4.66 11.09
C GLU A 77 -13.50 4.07 9.81
N PRO A 78 -13.36 2.74 9.73
CA PRO A 78 -12.97 2.09 8.49
C PRO A 78 -13.97 2.37 7.36
N VAL A 79 -13.47 2.49 6.14
CA VAL A 79 -14.29 2.76 4.96
C VAL A 79 -14.12 1.63 3.95
N ARG A 80 -15.25 1.07 3.49
CA ARG A 80 -15.25 0.00 2.47
C ARG A 80 -14.78 0.56 1.13
N LEU A 81 -13.81 -0.10 0.51
CA LEU A 81 -13.36 0.15 -0.84
C LEU A 81 -13.72 -1.02 -1.73
N ASN A 82 -14.24 -0.72 -2.91
CA ASN A 82 -14.60 -1.70 -3.94
C ASN A 82 -13.73 -1.50 -5.18
N GLU A 83 -13.81 -2.44 -6.11
CA GLU A 83 -13.10 -2.33 -7.38
C GLU A 83 -13.35 -0.97 -8.03
N GLY A 84 -12.27 -0.34 -8.48
CA GLY A 84 -12.34 0.97 -9.13
C GLY A 84 -12.23 2.14 -8.16
N ASP A 85 -12.31 1.92 -6.86
CA ASP A 85 -12.14 3.02 -5.89
C ASP A 85 -10.68 3.43 -5.78
N ALA A 86 -10.46 4.73 -5.70
CA ALA A 86 -9.16 5.33 -5.46
C ALA A 86 -9.19 6.13 -4.16
N VAL A 87 -8.13 6.00 -3.36
CA VAL A 87 -7.96 6.74 -2.12
C VAL A 87 -6.74 7.64 -2.24
N PHE A 88 -6.91 8.92 -1.95
CA PHE A 88 -5.79 9.83 -1.79
C PHE A 88 -5.40 9.93 -0.32
N ILE A 89 -4.12 9.75 -0.04
CA ILE A 89 -3.56 9.82 1.30
C ILE A 89 -2.53 10.96 1.28
N ALA A 90 -2.79 11.98 2.09
CA ALA A 90 -1.92 13.15 2.15
C ALA A 90 -0.56 12.79 2.76
N GLN A 91 0.43 13.62 2.48
CA GLN A 91 1.76 13.46 3.08
C GLN A 91 1.64 13.44 4.60
N GLY A 92 2.17 12.39 5.23
CA GLY A 92 2.16 12.26 6.68
C GLY A 92 0.82 11.82 7.29
N GLU A 93 -0.18 11.51 6.47
CA GLU A 93 -1.49 11.09 6.97
C GLU A 93 -1.46 9.63 7.44
N TRP A 94 -2.01 9.39 8.63
CA TRP A 94 -2.14 8.05 9.17
C TRP A 94 -3.16 7.24 8.36
N HIS A 95 -2.75 6.06 7.93
CA HIS A 95 -3.59 5.18 7.12
C HIS A 95 -3.18 3.72 7.27
N GLY A 96 -4.03 2.85 6.81
CA GLY A 96 -3.79 1.42 6.74
C GLY A 96 -4.82 0.78 5.83
N VAL A 97 -4.77 -0.54 5.71
CA VAL A 97 -5.72 -1.30 4.91
C VAL A 97 -5.91 -2.68 5.49
N ARG A 98 -7.13 -3.19 5.43
CA ARG A 98 -7.46 -4.54 5.91
C ARG A 98 -8.33 -5.25 4.88
N ASN A 99 -8.03 -6.51 4.62
CA ASN A 99 -8.95 -7.37 3.90
C ASN A 99 -9.76 -8.21 4.90
N ASN A 100 -10.99 -7.78 5.15
CA ASN A 100 -11.91 -8.49 6.03
C ASN A 100 -12.89 -9.38 5.27
N THR A 101 -12.56 -9.75 4.02
CA THR A 101 -13.35 -10.63 3.18
C THR A 101 -12.73 -12.01 3.07
N ASP A 102 -13.40 -12.92 2.39
CA ASP A 102 -12.90 -14.29 2.16
C ASP A 102 -12.21 -14.46 0.79
N GLN A 103 -11.96 -13.37 0.08
CA GLN A 103 -11.26 -13.37 -1.21
C GLN A 103 -10.12 -12.36 -1.20
N SER A 104 -9.05 -12.66 -1.94
CA SER A 104 -7.93 -11.74 -2.10
C SER A 104 -8.37 -10.44 -2.76
N ALA A 105 -7.77 -9.34 -2.33
CA ALA A 105 -7.89 -8.04 -2.99
C ALA A 105 -6.54 -7.67 -3.60
N VAL A 106 -6.56 -6.98 -4.74
CA VAL A 106 -5.35 -6.49 -5.40
C VAL A 106 -5.44 -4.99 -5.53
N THR A 107 -4.41 -4.30 -5.07
CA THR A 107 -4.32 -2.84 -5.14
C THR A 107 -3.08 -2.41 -5.92
N LEU A 108 -3.18 -1.26 -6.58
CA LEU A 108 -2.02 -0.52 -7.08
C LEU A 108 -1.78 0.66 -6.16
N ILE A 109 -0.52 0.91 -5.83
CA ILE A 109 -0.14 2.00 -4.95
C ILE A 109 0.90 2.86 -5.65
N ILE A 110 0.67 4.17 -5.63
CA ILE A 110 1.58 5.17 -6.17
C ILE A 110 2.01 6.07 -5.02
N TYR A 111 3.33 6.25 -4.86
CA TYR A 111 3.89 7.26 -3.97
C TYR A 111 4.49 8.37 -4.81
N ALA A 112 4.26 9.61 -4.43
CA ALA A 112 4.82 10.78 -5.10
C ALA A 112 5.67 11.58 -4.11
N GLY A 113 6.88 11.95 -4.53
CA GLY A 113 7.83 12.72 -3.71
C GLY A 113 9.08 11.94 -3.32
N ALA A 114 9.13 10.65 -3.61
CA ALA A 114 10.27 9.79 -3.27
C ALA A 114 10.46 8.73 -4.35
N GLY A 115 11.66 8.19 -4.47
CA GLY A 115 11.99 7.11 -5.38
C GLY A 115 12.14 5.76 -4.71
N THR A 116 12.22 5.73 -3.38
CA THR A 116 12.25 4.51 -2.56
C THR A 116 11.32 4.67 -1.37
N LEU A 117 10.86 3.55 -0.82
CA LEU A 117 10.03 3.57 0.39
C LEU A 117 10.83 4.10 1.58
N GLU A 118 12.13 3.87 1.61
CA GLU A 118 13.01 4.44 2.63
C GLU A 118 13.01 5.97 2.58
N GLU A 119 13.09 6.56 1.38
CA GLU A 119 13.02 8.01 1.20
C GLU A 119 11.65 8.57 1.55
N ALA A 120 10.58 7.83 1.24
CA ALA A 120 9.22 8.21 1.63
C ALA A 120 9.04 8.27 3.14
N GLY A 121 9.81 7.46 3.85
CA GLY A 121 9.74 7.34 5.29
C GLY A 121 8.61 6.41 5.73
N TYR A 122 8.73 5.91 6.95
CA TYR A 122 7.75 4.98 7.51
C TYR A 122 7.72 5.13 9.02
N GLU A 123 6.53 5.43 9.55
CA GLU A 123 6.31 5.49 10.98
C GLU A 123 5.04 4.71 11.33
N GLU A 124 5.13 3.79 12.27
CA GLU A 124 3.98 3.08 12.79
C GLU A 124 3.22 3.98 13.76
N HIS A 125 1.88 3.90 13.73
CA HIS A 125 1.06 4.61 14.69
C HIS A 125 1.30 4.04 16.09
N PRO A 126 1.49 4.89 17.12
CA PRO A 126 1.76 4.39 18.49
C PRO A 126 0.60 3.60 19.08
N ARG A 127 -0.62 3.77 18.54
CA ARG A 127 -1.79 2.96 18.92
C ARG A 127 -2.51 2.52 17.65
N GLN A 128 -3.02 1.29 17.69
CA GLN A 128 -3.90 0.79 16.65
C GLN A 128 -5.34 0.91 17.15
N PHE A 129 -6.25 1.18 16.22
CA PHE A 129 -7.66 1.39 16.56
C PHE A 129 -8.46 0.11 16.32
N ASP A 130 -9.52 -0.10 17.10
CA ASP A 130 -10.41 -1.24 16.93
C ASP A 130 -11.02 -1.22 15.54
N GLY A 131 -11.13 -2.41 14.94
CA GLY A 131 -11.56 -2.55 13.55
C GLY A 131 -10.44 -2.41 12.54
N ALA A 132 -9.29 -1.98 12.99
CA ALA A 132 -8.10 -1.92 12.17
C ALA A 132 -7.44 -3.29 12.04
#